data_702db4847e3f1c7e02abbc58505a51fc
#
_entry.id   702db4847e3f1c7e02abbc58505a51fc
#
_cell.length_a   1.000
_cell.length_b   1.000
_cell.length_c   1.000
_cell.angle_alpha   90.00
_cell.angle_beta   90.00
_cell.angle_gamma   90.00
#
_symmetry.space_group_name_H-M   'P 1'
#
loop_
_entity.id
_entity.type
_entity.pdbx_description
1 polymer ?
#
loop_
_entity_poly.entity_id
_entity_poly.type
_entity_poly.pdbx_seq_one_letter_code
_entity_poly.pdbx_strand_id
1 'polypeptide(L)'
;PRTPEAATTAPRKVTLSAKEVLLAAAEKAGRQPDRVGDWWHTVSVSRNLYTTKQGGYQVVDRHRVEGWTPSATGGEQWGRDRSLGARPATEADRLAWEQAGSPEEIEVVVPGKKLAPMRLRTTPGKPTTGHSPLVDGDKVFWLGRNVTMKDLRRLPDDPGKLKKWLLDSYEGHSTEASGVKMSSDAWLFQVSTGLIVDMPVTPQVRGAAFRMLAGLDSVKVVEDVTDAEGRHGTAAAIQEGDEKTGVRENRLIFDEATGRALARENVVVEPGGLQAAFEPGTVWNSEVVLEAGWTDVAPGR
;
A
#
# COMPACT_ATOMS: atom_id res chain seq x y z
N PRO A 1 30.10 -33.36 -47.94
CA PRO A 1 30.42 -32.49 -46.82
C PRO A 1 29.15 -31.88 -46.23
N ARG A 2 28.80 -32.30 -45.02
CA ARG A 2 27.68 -31.70 -44.27
C ARG A 2 28.25 -30.58 -43.42
N THR A 3 27.80 -29.37 -43.58
CA THR A 3 28.09 -28.23 -42.72
C THR A 3 27.42 -28.47 -41.34
N PRO A 4 28.12 -28.24 -40.24
CA PRO A 4 27.51 -28.36 -38.95
C PRO A 4 26.58 -27.17 -38.72
N GLU A 5 25.32 -27.46 -38.43
CA GLU A 5 24.29 -26.53 -38.01
C GLU A 5 24.65 -25.99 -36.62
N ALA A 6 24.88 -24.68 -36.53
CA ALA A 6 25.18 -24.01 -35.27
C ALA A 6 23.94 -24.05 -34.38
N ALA A 7 24.04 -24.78 -33.28
CA ALA A 7 23.02 -24.81 -32.24
C ALA A 7 22.89 -23.41 -31.62
N THR A 8 21.82 -22.71 -31.94
CA THR A 8 21.43 -21.45 -31.32
C THR A 8 20.99 -21.76 -29.89
N THR A 9 21.88 -21.56 -28.92
CA THR A 9 21.52 -21.66 -27.51
C THR A 9 20.59 -20.49 -27.19
N ALA A 10 19.34 -20.79 -26.83
CA ALA A 10 18.40 -19.79 -26.33
C ALA A 10 19.01 -19.09 -25.10
N PRO A 11 18.84 -17.76 -24.97
CA PRO A 11 19.40 -17.03 -23.84
C PRO A 11 18.85 -17.61 -22.54
N ARG A 12 19.74 -18.01 -21.66
CA ARG A 12 19.40 -18.53 -20.33
C ARG A 12 18.74 -17.40 -19.56
N LYS A 13 17.47 -17.54 -19.22
CA LYS A 13 16.74 -16.59 -18.36
C LYS A 13 17.47 -16.58 -17.00
N VAL A 14 18.17 -15.51 -16.70
CA VAL A 14 18.84 -15.32 -15.40
C VAL A 14 17.73 -14.98 -14.40
N THR A 15 17.45 -15.89 -13.48
CA THR A 15 16.54 -15.62 -12.36
C THR A 15 17.32 -14.89 -11.28
N LEU A 16 16.97 -13.64 -11.01
CA LEU A 16 17.54 -12.86 -9.94
C LEU A 16 17.05 -13.36 -8.58
N SER A 17 17.88 -13.28 -7.55
CA SER A 17 17.45 -13.51 -6.17
C SER A 17 16.53 -12.36 -5.70
N ALA A 18 15.69 -12.62 -4.69
CA ALA A 18 14.83 -11.60 -4.07
C ALA A 18 15.62 -10.34 -3.68
N LYS A 19 16.81 -10.52 -3.12
CA LYS A 19 17.72 -9.44 -2.76
C LYS A 19 18.15 -8.63 -3.98
N GLU A 20 18.53 -9.27 -5.07
CA GLU A 20 18.97 -8.59 -6.30
C GLU A 20 17.84 -7.79 -6.96
N VAL A 21 16.61 -8.31 -6.95
CA VAL A 21 15.42 -7.60 -7.46
C VAL A 21 15.19 -6.32 -6.67
N LEU A 22 15.22 -6.38 -5.34
CA LEU A 22 15.03 -5.22 -4.47
C LEU A 22 16.18 -4.21 -4.58
N LEU A 23 17.42 -4.67 -4.76
CA LEU A 23 18.57 -3.79 -4.98
C LEU A 23 18.48 -3.08 -6.34
N ALA A 24 18.00 -3.75 -7.38
CA ALA A 24 17.76 -3.12 -8.69
C ALA A 24 16.65 -2.07 -8.62
N ALA A 25 15.56 -2.36 -7.90
CA ALA A 25 14.50 -1.37 -7.63
C ALA A 25 15.02 -0.16 -6.85
N ALA A 26 15.88 -0.40 -5.84
CA ALA A 26 16.52 0.66 -5.05
C ALA A 26 17.34 1.62 -5.91
N GLU A 27 18.11 1.09 -6.85
CA GLU A 27 18.92 1.90 -7.76
C GLU A 27 18.04 2.80 -8.65
N LYS A 28 16.98 2.24 -9.22
CA LYS A 28 16.05 2.98 -10.08
C LYS A 28 15.25 4.01 -9.29
N ALA A 29 14.76 3.66 -8.11
CA ALA A 29 14.05 4.57 -7.22
C ALA A 29 14.95 5.76 -6.80
N GLY A 30 16.21 5.50 -6.49
CA GLY A 30 17.20 6.51 -6.09
C GLY A 30 17.58 7.50 -7.20
N ARG A 31 17.32 7.17 -8.46
CA ARG A 31 17.60 8.03 -9.64
C ARG A 31 16.38 8.83 -10.12
N GLN A 32 15.22 8.70 -9.46
CA GLN A 32 14.05 9.48 -9.83
C GLN A 32 14.30 10.98 -9.66
N PRO A 33 13.71 11.87 -10.49
CA PRO A 33 13.80 13.31 -10.30
C PRO A 33 13.27 13.74 -8.94
N ASP A 34 13.93 14.75 -8.35
CA ASP A 34 13.55 15.33 -7.05
C ASP A 34 13.35 16.85 -7.19
N ARG A 35 12.26 17.25 -7.83
CA ARG A 35 11.86 18.66 -7.91
C ARG A 35 10.76 18.93 -6.89
N VAL A 36 11.10 19.63 -5.82
CA VAL A 36 10.14 20.02 -4.78
C VAL A 36 9.22 21.10 -5.33
N GLY A 37 7.90 20.88 -5.19
CA GLY A 37 6.84 21.85 -5.50
C GLY A 37 6.20 22.39 -4.23
N ASP A 38 5.13 23.16 -4.39
CA ASP A 38 4.38 23.75 -3.28
C ASP A 38 3.65 22.68 -2.45
N TRP A 39 3.24 21.59 -3.09
CA TRP A 39 2.45 20.51 -2.50
C TRP A 39 3.01 19.13 -2.86
N TRP A 40 3.04 18.24 -1.86
CA TRP A 40 3.11 16.82 -2.12
C TRP A 40 1.70 16.30 -2.36
N HIS A 41 1.44 15.81 -3.56
CA HIS A 41 0.13 15.33 -4.01
C HIS A 41 0.15 13.82 -4.17
N THR A 42 -0.86 13.16 -3.62
CA THR A 42 -1.08 11.73 -3.77
C THR A 42 -2.49 11.47 -4.27
N VAL A 43 -2.63 10.49 -5.15
CA VAL A 43 -3.91 9.99 -5.63
C VAL A 43 -3.87 8.47 -5.55
N SER A 44 -4.83 7.89 -4.86
CA SER A 44 -4.94 6.45 -4.73
C SER A 44 -6.39 5.96 -4.85
N VAL A 45 -6.55 4.66 -5.11
CA VAL A 45 -7.83 3.96 -4.99
C VAL A 45 -7.70 2.95 -3.88
N SER A 46 -8.39 3.18 -2.77
CA SER A 46 -8.51 2.21 -1.69
C SER A 46 -9.62 1.21 -1.98
N ARG A 47 -9.43 -0.03 -1.56
CA ARG A 47 -10.35 -1.15 -1.77
C ARG A 47 -10.39 -1.98 -0.50
N ASN A 48 -11.59 -2.22 0.00
CA ASN A 48 -11.82 -3.04 1.18
C ASN A 48 -12.89 -4.08 0.90
N LEU A 49 -12.59 -5.33 1.23
CA LEU A 49 -13.50 -6.46 1.05
C LEU A 49 -14.37 -6.65 2.29
N TYR A 50 -15.65 -6.81 2.07
CA TYR A 50 -16.64 -7.07 3.12
C TYR A 50 -17.54 -8.24 2.75
N THR A 51 -17.98 -8.97 3.78
CA THR A 51 -19.06 -9.95 3.64
C THR A 51 -20.40 -9.28 3.90
N THR A 52 -21.39 -9.53 3.06
CA THR A 52 -22.74 -8.99 3.22
C THR A 52 -23.47 -9.68 4.36
N LYS A 53 -24.31 -8.95 5.07
CA LYS A 53 -25.09 -9.47 6.18
C LYS A 53 -26.20 -10.44 5.70
N GLN A 54 -26.77 -10.16 4.55
CA GLN A 54 -27.77 -11.02 3.91
C GLN A 54 -27.17 -11.64 2.65
N GLY A 55 -27.31 -12.95 2.49
CA GLY A 55 -26.82 -13.68 1.33
C GLY A 55 -25.38 -14.14 1.42
N GLY A 56 -24.57 -13.60 2.31
CA GLY A 56 -23.19 -14.05 2.58
C GLY A 56 -22.20 -13.88 1.43
N TYR A 57 -22.55 -13.16 0.35
CA TYR A 57 -21.64 -12.85 -0.74
C TYR A 57 -20.71 -11.69 -0.36
N GLN A 58 -19.63 -11.54 -1.11
CA GLN A 58 -18.60 -10.53 -0.83
C GLN A 58 -18.71 -9.35 -1.77
N VAL A 59 -18.44 -8.16 -1.22
CA VAL A 59 -18.40 -6.90 -1.97
C VAL A 59 -17.13 -6.13 -1.67
N VAL A 60 -16.63 -5.43 -2.68
CA VAL A 60 -15.48 -4.51 -2.56
C VAL A 60 -16.02 -3.10 -2.49
N ASP A 61 -15.78 -2.43 -1.38
CA ASP A 61 -15.96 -1.00 -1.25
C ASP A 61 -14.73 -0.27 -1.79
N ARG A 62 -14.93 0.76 -2.62
CA ARG A 62 -13.86 1.44 -3.35
C ARG A 62 -13.97 2.94 -3.18
N HIS A 63 -12.86 3.58 -2.87
CA HIS A 63 -12.75 5.03 -2.72
C HIS A 63 -11.56 5.57 -3.49
N ARG A 64 -11.77 6.66 -4.22
CA ARG A 64 -10.68 7.48 -4.72
C ARG A 64 -10.32 8.50 -3.65
N VAL A 65 -9.07 8.45 -3.21
CA VAL A 65 -8.53 9.32 -2.17
C VAL A 65 -7.43 10.19 -2.76
N GLU A 66 -7.53 11.50 -2.52
CA GLU A 66 -6.51 12.47 -2.91
C GLU A 66 -6.03 13.23 -1.67
N GLY A 67 -4.73 13.46 -1.59
CA GLY A 67 -4.11 14.19 -0.49
C GLY A 67 -3.14 15.26 -0.99
N TRP A 68 -3.12 16.41 -0.32
CA TRP A 68 -2.15 17.48 -0.55
C TRP A 68 -1.53 17.87 0.78
N THR A 69 -0.22 17.73 0.87
CA THR A 69 0.56 18.17 2.04
C THR A 69 1.46 19.32 1.63
N PRO A 70 1.39 20.48 2.32
CA PRO A 70 2.19 21.63 1.94
C PRO A 70 3.67 21.41 2.20
N SER A 71 4.52 21.93 1.33
CA SER A 71 5.98 21.94 1.53
C SER A 71 6.42 22.98 2.56
N ALA A 72 5.65 24.06 2.70
CA ALA A 72 5.93 25.14 3.63
C ALA A 72 5.25 24.92 5.00
N THR A 73 5.89 25.43 6.05
CA THR A 73 5.30 25.47 7.40
C THR A 73 4.12 26.44 7.47
N GLY A 74 3.17 26.17 8.38
CA GLY A 74 1.99 27.01 8.59
C GLY A 74 0.87 26.81 7.58
N GLY A 75 1.04 25.93 6.61
CA GLY A 75 0.00 25.56 5.65
C GLY A 75 -0.99 24.53 6.21
N GLU A 76 -2.01 24.25 5.43
CA GLU A 76 -3.02 23.25 5.74
C GLU A 76 -2.84 22.04 4.84
N GLN A 77 -3.07 20.84 5.39
CA GLN A 77 -3.22 19.65 4.57
C GLN A 77 -4.65 19.54 4.06
N TRP A 78 -4.81 19.06 2.84
CA TRP A 78 -6.10 18.88 2.19
C TRP A 78 -6.31 17.41 1.84
N GLY A 79 -7.55 16.98 1.93
CA GLY A 79 -7.96 15.65 1.51
C GLY A 79 -9.25 15.72 0.71
N ARG A 80 -9.36 14.85 -0.30
CA ARG A 80 -10.58 14.64 -1.06
C ARG A 80 -10.85 13.15 -1.11
N ASP A 81 -12.05 12.76 -0.71
CA ASP A 81 -12.54 11.39 -0.78
C ASP A 81 -13.76 11.31 -1.71
N ARG A 82 -13.84 10.25 -2.49
CA ARG A 82 -15.00 9.93 -3.31
C ARG A 82 -15.24 8.43 -3.32
N SER A 83 -16.41 7.99 -2.82
CA SER A 83 -16.85 6.63 -3.05
C SER A 83 -17.03 6.37 -4.54
N LEU A 84 -16.44 5.28 -5.03
CA LEU A 84 -16.60 4.78 -6.39
C LEU A 84 -17.75 3.76 -6.49
N GLY A 85 -18.45 3.54 -5.40
CA GLY A 85 -19.48 2.53 -5.25
C GLY A 85 -18.93 1.14 -4.94
N ALA A 86 -19.64 0.40 -4.11
CA ALA A 86 -19.36 -1.00 -3.84
C ALA A 86 -19.80 -1.87 -5.01
N ARG A 87 -19.08 -2.97 -5.24
CA ARG A 87 -19.42 -3.95 -6.26
C ARG A 87 -19.13 -5.37 -5.77
N PRO A 88 -19.83 -6.38 -6.28
CA PRO A 88 -19.49 -7.78 -6.00
C PRO A 88 -18.02 -8.07 -6.28
N ALA A 89 -17.38 -8.87 -5.42
CA ALA A 89 -15.95 -9.14 -5.50
C ALA A 89 -15.57 -10.08 -6.64
N THR A 90 -16.40 -11.09 -6.89
CA THR A 90 -16.20 -12.13 -7.90
C THR A 90 -17.43 -12.28 -8.78
N GLU A 91 -17.34 -13.08 -9.81
CA GLU A 91 -18.50 -13.44 -10.65
C GLU A 91 -19.57 -14.22 -9.85
N ALA A 92 -19.15 -15.10 -8.96
CA ALA A 92 -20.06 -15.82 -8.08
C ALA A 92 -20.81 -14.85 -7.14
N ASP A 93 -20.11 -13.86 -6.58
CA ASP A 93 -20.71 -12.82 -5.75
C ASP A 93 -21.67 -11.93 -6.56
N ARG A 94 -21.36 -11.66 -7.83
CA ARG A 94 -22.24 -10.92 -8.73
C ARG A 94 -23.57 -11.66 -8.96
N LEU A 95 -23.52 -12.96 -9.21
CA LEU A 95 -24.71 -13.79 -9.36
C LEU A 95 -25.54 -13.82 -8.09
N ALA A 96 -24.88 -13.93 -6.93
CA ALA A 96 -25.57 -13.91 -5.63
C ALA A 96 -26.22 -12.55 -5.35
N TRP A 97 -25.57 -11.44 -5.70
CA TRP A 97 -26.13 -10.10 -5.60
C TRP A 97 -27.34 -9.91 -6.51
N GLU A 98 -27.30 -10.41 -7.74
CA GLU A 98 -28.43 -10.38 -8.69
C GLU A 98 -29.60 -11.22 -8.18
N GLN A 99 -29.36 -12.40 -7.63
CA GLN A 99 -30.38 -13.24 -7.00
C GLN A 99 -31.02 -12.57 -5.77
N ALA A 100 -30.28 -11.72 -5.07
CA ALA A 100 -30.79 -10.90 -3.97
C ALA A 100 -31.59 -9.67 -4.43
N GLY A 101 -31.81 -9.51 -5.74
CA GLY A 101 -32.58 -8.39 -6.32
C GLY A 101 -31.74 -7.15 -6.63
N SER A 102 -30.43 -7.30 -6.75
CA SER A 102 -29.48 -6.22 -7.11
C SER A 102 -29.64 -4.96 -6.23
N PRO A 103 -29.61 -5.07 -4.89
CA PRO A 103 -29.86 -3.95 -4.01
C PRO A 103 -28.82 -2.83 -4.23
N GLU A 104 -29.29 -1.59 -4.30
CA GLU A 104 -28.41 -0.40 -4.38
C GLU A 104 -27.70 -0.09 -3.06
N GLU A 105 -28.27 -0.50 -1.94
CA GLU A 105 -27.73 -0.36 -0.59
C GLU A 105 -27.48 -1.73 0.01
N ILE A 106 -26.25 -2.00 0.41
CA ILE A 106 -25.77 -3.29 0.89
C ILE A 106 -25.30 -3.15 2.32
N GLU A 107 -25.93 -3.91 3.24
CA GLU A 107 -25.50 -3.98 4.62
C GLU A 107 -24.40 -5.03 4.76
N VAL A 108 -23.26 -4.63 5.34
CA VAL A 108 -22.09 -5.49 5.50
C VAL A 108 -21.72 -5.71 6.95
N VAL A 109 -21.05 -6.83 7.20
CA VAL A 109 -20.49 -7.18 8.50
C VAL A 109 -19.11 -6.54 8.64
N VAL A 110 -18.90 -5.76 9.71
CA VAL A 110 -17.60 -5.24 10.10
C VAL A 110 -17.07 -6.07 11.27
N PRO A 111 -16.10 -6.96 11.06
CA PRO A 111 -15.58 -7.82 12.12
C PRO A 111 -15.05 -7.00 13.30
N GLY A 112 -15.27 -7.49 14.51
CA GLY A 112 -14.78 -6.86 15.74
C GLY A 112 -15.49 -5.59 16.19
N LYS A 113 -16.47 -5.09 15.42
CA LYS A 113 -17.28 -3.92 15.81
C LYS A 113 -18.70 -4.33 16.21
N LYS A 114 -19.10 -3.99 17.43
CA LYS A 114 -20.49 -4.10 17.90
C LYS A 114 -21.34 -2.89 17.49
N LEU A 115 -20.83 -2.02 16.64
CA LEU A 115 -21.50 -0.83 16.16
C LEU A 115 -22.63 -1.19 15.18
N ALA A 116 -23.49 -0.20 14.90
CA ALA A 116 -24.52 -0.32 13.89
C ALA A 116 -23.93 -0.85 12.56
N PRO A 117 -24.72 -1.66 11.81
CA PRO A 117 -24.25 -2.23 10.56
C PRO A 117 -23.81 -1.13 9.60
N MET A 118 -22.69 -1.36 8.93
CA MET A 118 -22.22 -0.45 7.88
C MET A 118 -23.02 -0.71 6.61
N ARG A 119 -23.43 0.35 5.94
CA ARG A 119 -24.15 0.30 4.67
C ARG A 119 -23.31 0.87 3.57
N LEU A 120 -23.17 0.13 2.49
CA LEU A 120 -22.45 0.52 1.28
C LEU A 120 -23.45 0.77 0.16
N ARG A 121 -23.17 1.78 -0.65
CA ARG A 121 -23.94 2.05 -1.87
C ARG A 121 -23.19 1.53 -3.09
N THR A 122 -23.92 0.96 -4.04
CA THR A 122 -23.36 0.51 -5.32
C THR A 122 -23.11 1.66 -6.30
N THR A 123 -23.80 2.78 -6.11
CA THR A 123 -23.62 4.00 -6.92
C THR A 123 -22.49 4.87 -6.39
N PRO A 124 -21.68 5.49 -7.28
CA PRO A 124 -20.64 6.43 -6.86
C PRO A 124 -21.21 7.63 -6.09
N GLY A 125 -20.47 8.06 -5.07
CA GLY A 125 -20.79 9.24 -4.28
C GLY A 125 -20.27 10.54 -4.91
N LYS A 126 -20.67 11.67 -4.33
CA LYS A 126 -20.07 12.97 -4.61
C LYS A 126 -18.72 13.09 -3.89
N PRO A 127 -17.74 13.80 -4.45
CA PRO A 127 -16.50 14.08 -3.74
C PRO A 127 -16.77 14.90 -2.46
N THR A 128 -16.09 14.52 -1.38
CA THR A 128 -16.04 15.29 -0.13
C THR A 128 -14.63 15.82 0.04
N THR A 129 -14.46 17.12 0.21
CA THR A 129 -13.18 17.77 0.42
C THR A 129 -13.12 18.32 1.83
N GLY A 130 -12.02 18.09 2.52
CA GLY A 130 -11.73 18.62 3.84
C GLY A 130 -10.31 19.14 3.93
N HIS A 131 -10.04 19.97 4.91
CA HIS A 131 -8.71 20.48 5.21
C HIS A 131 -8.52 20.60 6.71
N SER A 132 -7.28 20.57 7.15
CA SER A 132 -6.91 20.73 8.56
C SER A 132 -5.50 21.34 8.65
N PRO A 133 -5.23 22.12 9.70
CA PRO A 133 -3.86 22.57 9.95
C PRO A 133 -2.95 21.37 10.20
N LEU A 134 -1.68 21.54 9.90
CA LEU A 134 -0.65 20.61 10.31
C LEU A 134 -0.54 20.55 11.84
N VAL A 135 -0.18 19.40 12.39
CA VAL A 135 0.06 19.23 13.83
C VAL A 135 1.17 20.18 14.26
N ASP A 136 0.97 20.94 15.31
CA ASP A 136 1.88 22.00 15.77
C ASP A 136 2.29 23.01 14.67
N GLY A 137 1.49 23.13 13.62
CA GLY A 137 1.70 24.04 12.49
C GLY A 137 2.67 23.57 11.41
N ASP A 138 3.42 22.48 11.63
CA ASP A 138 4.46 22.01 10.71
C ASP A 138 4.64 20.50 10.63
N LYS A 139 3.87 19.72 11.41
CA LYS A 139 4.05 18.28 11.50
C LYS A 139 2.87 17.48 10.94
N VAL A 140 3.17 16.33 10.41
CA VAL A 140 2.22 15.29 10.02
C VAL A 140 2.56 14.00 10.76
N PHE A 141 1.56 13.14 10.95
CA PHE A 141 1.79 11.82 11.51
C PHE A 141 2.24 10.87 10.41
N TRP A 142 3.56 10.63 10.38
CA TRP A 142 4.18 9.62 9.54
C TRP A 142 5.20 8.83 10.34
N LEU A 143 5.56 7.64 9.89
CA LEU A 143 6.59 6.80 10.54
C LEU A 143 6.27 6.45 12.01
N GLY A 144 4.98 6.41 12.38
CA GLY A 144 4.55 6.14 13.75
C GLY A 144 4.73 7.31 14.72
N ARG A 145 5.02 8.51 14.22
CA ARG A 145 5.21 9.74 15.02
C ARG A 145 4.92 10.99 14.21
N ASN A 146 4.84 12.13 14.89
CA ASN A 146 4.74 13.43 14.23
C ASN A 146 6.12 13.89 13.74
N VAL A 147 6.24 14.15 12.44
CA VAL A 147 7.48 14.60 11.80
C VAL A 147 7.23 15.82 10.92
N THR A 148 8.24 16.66 10.75
CA THR A 148 8.17 17.78 9.82
C THR A 148 8.54 17.34 8.40
N MET A 149 8.15 18.15 7.40
CA MET A 149 8.62 17.97 6.02
C MET A 149 10.15 17.98 5.94
N LYS A 150 10.79 18.85 6.73
CA LYS A 150 12.25 18.93 6.82
C LYS A 150 12.87 17.65 7.36
N ASP A 151 12.26 17.03 8.38
CA ASP A 151 12.74 15.76 8.95
C ASP A 151 12.69 14.66 7.91
N LEU A 152 11.58 14.55 7.16
CA LEU A 152 11.44 13.57 6.08
C LEU A 152 12.50 13.75 4.98
N ARG A 153 12.73 15.00 4.58
CA ARG A 153 13.70 15.33 3.53
C ARG A 153 15.17 15.13 3.96
N ARG A 154 15.42 14.96 5.27
CA ARG A 154 16.74 14.76 5.88
C ARG A 154 16.96 13.36 6.42
N LEU A 155 16.02 12.44 6.18
CA LEU A 155 16.23 11.04 6.55
C LEU A 155 17.53 10.50 5.95
N PRO A 156 18.21 9.58 6.64
CA PRO A 156 19.42 8.96 6.10
C PRO A 156 19.15 8.21 4.79
N ASP A 157 20.05 8.37 3.82
CA ASP A 157 20.07 7.63 2.55
C ASP A 157 20.96 6.37 2.59
N ASP A 158 21.61 6.13 3.72
CA ASP A 158 22.28 4.87 4.04
C ASP A 158 21.27 3.90 4.69
N PRO A 159 21.13 2.66 4.19
CA PRO A 159 20.11 1.73 4.67
C PRO A 159 20.30 1.33 6.14
N GLY A 160 21.53 1.23 6.64
CA GLY A 160 21.80 0.90 8.05
C GLY A 160 21.46 2.05 8.99
N LYS A 161 21.82 3.27 8.63
CA LYS A 161 21.46 4.48 9.38
C LYS A 161 19.97 4.73 9.35
N LEU A 162 19.30 4.52 8.21
CA LEU A 162 17.85 4.61 8.09
C LEU A 162 17.14 3.60 8.99
N LYS A 163 17.58 2.34 8.96
CA LYS A 163 17.06 1.28 9.83
C LYS A 163 17.16 1.68 11.31
N LYS A 164 18.32 2.15 11.73
CA LYS A 164 18.53 2.58 13.12
C LYS A 164 17.60 3.74 13.48
N TRP A 165 17.53 4.76 12.63
CA TRP A 165 16.68 5.92 12.86
C TRP A 165 15.19 5.54 12.97
N LEU A 166 14.71 4.64 12.11
CA LEU A 166 13.34 4.14 12.17
C LEU A 166 13.08 3.35 13.45
N LEU A 167 13.97 2.43 13.83
CA LEU A 167 13.82 1.60 15.02
C LEU A 167 13.83 2.37 16.33
N ASP A 168 14.35 3.59 16.36
CA ASP A 168 14.28 4.47 17.54
C ASP A 168 12.82 4.80 17.93
N SER A 169 11.84 4.59 17.05
CA SER A 169 10.41 4.77 17.31
C SER A 169 9.63 3.46 17.42
N TYR A 170 10.30 2.32 17.33
CA TYR A 170 9.65 1.02 17.45
C TYR A 170 9.44 0.65 18.92
N GLU A 171 8.19 0.40 19.30
CA GLU A 171 7.77 0.08 20.69
C GLU A 171 7.18 -1.34 20.81
N GLY A 172 7.44 -2.22 19.83
CA GLY A 172 6.96 -3.61 19.84
C GLY A 172 5.52 -3.80 19.36
N HIS A 173 4.89 -2.76 18.83
CA HIS A 173 3.51 -2.80 18.35
C HIS A 173 3.33 -2.03 17.03
N SER A 174 2.13 -2.16 16.43
CA SER A 174 1.75 -1.45 15.21
C SER A 174 1.76 0.07 15.40
N THR A 175 2.06 0.83 14.33
CA THR A 175 1.96 2.30 14.31
C THR A 175 0.54 2.80 14.51
N GLU A 176 -0.46 2.00 14.13
CA GLU A 176 -1.88 2.37 14.14
C GLU A 176 -2.64 1.83 15.36
N ALA A 177 -2.09 0.82 16.03
CA ALA A 177 -2.78 0.13 17.12
C ALA A 177 -1.79 -0.39 18.18
N SER A 178 -1.67 0.30 19.31
CA SER A 178 -0.76 -0.07 20.40
C SER A 178 -1.04 -1.46 21.04
N GLY A 179 -2.27 -1.97 20.88
CA GLY A 179 -2.64 -3.31 21.35
C GLY A 179 -2.24 -4.46 20.42
N VAL A 180 -1.75 -4.16 19.21
CA VAL A 180 -1.36 -5.18 18.22
C VAL A 180 0.16 -5.34 18.24
N LYS A 181 0.63 -6.46 18.79
CA LYS A 181 2.06 -6.80 18.76
C LYS A 181 2.54 -6.95 17.33
N MET A 182 3.72 -6.44 17.04
CA MET A 182 4.33 -6.50 15.72
C MET A 182 5.84 -6.73 15.88
N SER A 183 6.41 -7.60 15.06
CA SER A 183 7.86 -7.79 15.03
C SER A 183 8.56 -6.54 14.45
N SER A 184 9.83 -6.37 14.79
CA SER A 184 10.63 -5.26 14.24
C SER A 184 10.70 -5.28 12.72
N ASP A 185 10.79 -6.45 12.11
CA ASP A 185 10.84 -6.60 10.66
C ASP A 185 9.51 -6.22 10.00
N ALA A 186 8.37 -6.66 10.56
CA ALA A 186 7.05 -6.29 10.06
C ALA A 186 6.81 -4.77 10.23
N TRP A 187 7.25 -4.19 11.34
CA TRP A 187 7.17 -2.76 11.55
C TRP A 187 8.05 -1.97 10.57
N LEU A 188 9.31 -2.41 10.35
CA LEU A 188 10.20 -1.82 9.35
C LEU A 188 9.60 -1.93 7.94
N PHE A 189 8.98 -3.06 7.61
CA PHE A 189 8.29 -3.23 6.33
C PHE A 189 7.15 -2.22 6.17
N GLN A 190 6.31 -2.06 7.20
CA GLN A 190 5.18 -1.13 7.19
C GLN A 190 5.64 0.33 6.98
N VAL A 191 6.61 0.80 7.76
CA VAL A 191 7.11 2.18 7.64
C VAL A 191 7.89 2.41 6.35
N SER A 192 8.64 1.43 5.88
CA SER A 192 9.34 1.50 4.59
C SER A 192 8.38 1.55 3.40
N THR A 193 7.28 0.80 3.47
CA THR A 193 6.22 0.89 2.48
C THR A 193 5.67 2.32 2.41
N GLY A 194 5.43 2.97 3.55
CA GLY A 194 5.03 4.38 3.58
C GLY A 194 6.07 5.32 2.96
N LEU A 195 7.37 5.13 3.25
CA LEU A 195 8.45 5.92 2.63
C LEU A 195 8.49 5.77 1.10
N ILE A 196 8.21 4.58 0.60
CA ILE A 196 8.27 4.26 -0.83
C ILE A 196 7.02 4.73 -1.56
N VAL A 197 5.83 4.56 -0.95
CA VAL A 197 4.53 4.77 -1.59
C VAL A 197 4.09 6.22 -1.55
N ASP A 198 3.99 6.82 -0.36
CA ASP A 198 3.20 8.03 -0.16
C ASP A 198 3.92 9.19 0.53
N MET A 199 5.13 8.99 1.06
CA MET A 199 5.83 10.07 1.74
C MET A 199 6.75 10.89 0.82
N PRO A 200 6.86 12.23 1.04
CA PRO A 200 7.67 13.13 0.22
C PRO A 200 9.17 13.08 0.55
N VAL A 201 9.70 11.90 0.74
CA VAL A 201 11.13 11.67 0.97
C VAL A 201 11.94 11.88 -0.31
N THR A 202 13.27 12.06 -0.18
CA THR A 202 14.13 12.13 -1.36
C THR A 202 14.16 10.78 -2.09
N PRO A 203 14.44 10.76 -3.40
CA PRO A 203 14.66 9.52 -4.14
C PRO A 203 15.71 8.62 -3.52
N GLN A 204 16.80 9.21 -2.97
CA GLN A 204 17.87 8.48 -2.30
C GLN A 204 17.39 7.76 -1.03
N VAL A 205 16.54 8.40 -0.22
CA VAL A 205 15.90 7.77 0.95
C VAL A 205 14.96 6.64 0.50
N ARG A 206 14.22 6.83 -0.57
CA ARG A 206 13.36 5.79 -1.14
C ARG A 206 14.16 4.57 -1.60
N GLY A 207 15.30 4.81 -2.27
CA GLY A 207 16.26 3.76 -2.61
C GLY A 207 16.86 3.08 -1.38
N ALA A 208 17.18 3.84 -0.30
CA ALA A 208 17.66 3.28 0.96
C ALA A 208 16.61 2.39 1.65
N ALA A 209 15.32 2.74 1.56
CA ALA A 209 14.23 1.91 2.08
C ALA A 209 14.16 0.55 1.35
N PHE A 210 14.26 0.52 0.02
CA PHE A 210 14.37 -0.74 -0.73
C PHE A 210 15.60 -1.56 -0.34
N ARG A 211 16.78 -0.93 -0.20
CA ARG A 211 18.00 -1.62 0.25
C ARG A 211 17.87 -2.18 1.65
N MET A 212 17.19 -1.47 2.53
CA MET A 212 16.91 -1.95 3.89
C MET A 212 15.99 -3.18 3.85
N LEU A 213 14.91 -3.16 3.06
CA LEU A 213 14.04 -4.33 2.87
C LEU A 213 14.80 -5.53 2.28
N ALA A 214 15.74 -5.31 1.35
CA ALA A 214 16.59 -6.36 0.79
C ALA A 214 17.51 -7.01 1.82
N GLY A 215 17.77 -6.34 2.94
CA GLY A 215 18.57 -6.84 4.07
C GLY A 215 17.76 -7.55 5.16
N LEU A 216 16.44 -7.69 5.02
CA LEU A 216 15.57 -8.40 5.96
C LEU A 216 15.31 -9.83 5.44
N ASP A 217 15.76 -10.84 6.18
CA ASP A 217 15.60 -12.26 5.77
C ASP A 217 14.12 -12.69 5.73
N SER A 218 13.25 -12.00 6.47
CA SER A 218 11.80 -12.21 6.50
C SER A 218 11.07 -11.67 5.25
N VAL A 219 11.71 -10.80 4.46
CA VAL A 219 11.13 -10.23 3.25
C VAL A 219 11.40 -11.14 2.05
N LYS A 220 10.34 -11.47 1.33
CA LYS A 220 10.37 -12.27 0.10
C LYS A 220 9.99 -11.41 -1.09
N VAL A 221 10.27 -11.90 -2.29
CA VAL A 221 9.82 -11.32 -3.54
C VAL A 221 8.84 -12.27 -4.22
N VAL A 222 7.72 -11.74 -4.68
CA VAL A 222 6.72 -12.42 -5.48
C VAL A 222 6.69 -11.74 -6.85
N GLU A 223 7.09 -12.48 -7.88
CA GLU A 223 7.11 -12.00 -9.27
C GLU A 223 5.72 -12.11 -9.92
N ASP A 224 5.51 -11.38 -11.02
CA ASP A 224 4.32 -11.45 -11.86
C ASP A 224 2.99 -11.21 -11.09
N VAL A 225 3.01 -10.32 -10.12
CA VAL A 225 1.79 -9.89 -9.45
C VAL A 225 1.06 -8.84 -10.29
N THR A 226 -0.26 -8.81 -10.15
CA THR A 226 -1.10 -7.80 -10.80
C THR A 226 -1.85 -7.04 -9.71
N ASP A 227 -1.76 -5.72 -9.73
CA ASP A 227 -2.52 -4.88 -8.81
C ASP A 227 -4.01 -4.84 -9.16
N ALA A 228 -4.81 -4.22 -8.31
CA ALA A 228 -6.26 -4.18 -8.48
C ALA A 228 -6.76 -3.31 -9.66
N GLU A 229 -5.86 -2.56 -10.31
CA GLU A 229 -6.13 -1.82 -11.55
C GLU A 229 -5.56 -2.54 -12.80
N GLY A 230 -5.07 -3.78 -12.65
CA GLY A 230 -4.59 -4.62 -13.75
C GLY A 230 -3.16 -4.34 -14.19
N ARG A 231 -2.37 -3.59 -13.42
CA ARG A 231 -0.97 -3.31 -13.75
C ARG A 231 -0.08 -4.42 -13.21
N HIS A 232 0.81 -4.91 -14.06
CA HIS A 232 1.81 -5.91 -13.68
C HIS A 232 2.96 -5.29 -12.91
N GLY A 233 3.47 -6.02 -11.94
CA GLY A 233 4.62 -5.62 -11.14
C GLY A 233 5.20 -6.78 -10.35
N THR A 234 6.11 -6.43 -9.46
CA THR A 234 6.74 -7.36 -8.52
C THR A 234 6.42 -6.90 -7.10
N ALA A 235 6.19 -7.83 -6.18
CA ALA A 235 5.92 -7.51 -4.80
C ALA A 235 7.11 -7.86 -3.89
N ALA A 236 7.49 -6.92 -3.03
CA ALA A 236 8.13 -7.25 -1.76
C ALA A 236 7.04 -7.67 -0.78
N ALA A 237 7.24 -8.75 -0.05
CA ALA A 237 6.21 -9.34 0.81
C ALA A 237 6.78 -9.79 2.15
N ILE A 238 5.98 -9.63 3.20
CA ILE A 238 6.26 -10.17 4.53
C ILE A 238 4.99 -10.75 5.13
N GLN A 239 5.10 -11.88 5.79
CA GLN A 239 3.98 -12.50 6.50
C GLN A 239 4.00 -12.09 7.97
N GLU A 240 2.82 -11.84 8.52
CA GLU A 240 2.61 -11.55 9.93
C GLU A 240 1.27 -12.11 10.43
N GLY A 241 1.20 -12.31 11.75
CA GLY A 241 0.05 -12.90 12.43
C GLY A 241 0.39 -14.20 13.12
N ASP A 242 -0.61 -14.85 13.66
CA ASP A 242 -0.52 -16.12 14.37
C ASP A 242 -1.82 -16.93 14.20
N GLU A 243 -1.87 -18.13 14.74
CA GLU A 243 -3.06 -19.01 14.67
C GLU A 243 -4.34 -18.35 15.19
N LYS A 244 -4.25 -17.41 16.14
CA LYS A 244 -5.40 -16.73 16.74
C LYS A 244 -5.91 -15.59 15.90
N THR A 245 -5.00 -14.82 15.34
CA THR A 245 -5.32 -13.63 14.53
C THR A 245 -5.43 -13.93 13.04
N GLY A 246 -5.05 -15.12 12.63
CA GLY A 246 -4.81 -15.50 11.24
C GLY A 246 -3.47 -14.95 10.75
N VAL A 247 -3.01 -15.45 9.62
CA VAL A 247 -1.78 -15.00 8.97
C VAL A 247 -2.13 -14.24 7.71
N ARG A 248 -1.55 -13.05 7.55
CA ARG A 248 -1.64 -12.23 6.34
C ARG A 248 -0.27 -12.00 5.75
N GLU A 249 -0.23 -11.78 4.45
CA GLU A 249 0.94 -11.33 3.72
C GLU A 249 0.74 -9.88 3.31
N ASN A 250 1.60 -9.00 3.81
CA ASN A 250 1.63 -7.60 3.42
C ASN A 250 2.54 -7.47 2.21
N ARG A 251 2.05 -6.84 1.14
CA ARG A 251 2.75 -6.66 -0.12
C ARG A 251 2.93 -5.20 -0.46
N LEU A 252 4.13 -4.86 -0.91
CA LEU A 252 4.45 -3.63 -1.64
C LEU A 252 4.68 -4.02 -3.10
N ILE A 253 3.75 -3.65 -3.98
CA ILE A 253 3.88 -3.90 -5.42
C ILE A 253 4.56 -2.70 -6.07
N PHE A 254 5.58 -2.96 -6.89
CA PHE A 254 6.34 -1.93 -7.59
C PHE A 254 6.64 -2.35 -9.04
N ASP A 255 6.85 -1.34 -9.87
CA ASP A 255 7.32 -1.50 -11.23
C ASP A 255 8.85 -1.70 -11.25
N GLU A 256 9.31 -2.84 -11.70
CA GLU A 256 10.74 -3.14 -11.77
C GLU A 256 11.51 -2.22 -12.72
N ALA A 257 10.86 -1.70 -13.76
CA ALA A 257 11.52 -0.83 -14.73
C ALA A 257 11.88 0.53 -14.13
N THR A 258 11.07 1.05 -13.21
CA THR A 258 11.21 2.40 -12.66
C THR A 258 11.51 2.46 -11.17
N GLY A 259 11.28 1.37 -10.42
CA GLY A 259 11.33 1.35 -8.96
C GLY A 259 10.19 2.14 -8.29
N ARG A 260 9.13 2.48 -9.03
CA ARG A 260 7.97 3.20 -8.50
C ARG A 260 6.98 2.23 -7.86
N ALA A 261 6.41 2.64 -6.73
CA ALA A 261 5.30 1.90 -6.13
C ALA A 261 4.06 1.92 -7.02
N LEU A 262 3.40 0.78 -7.14
CA LEU A 262 2.12 0.62 -7.81
C LEU A 262 0.98 0.45 -6.81
N ALA A 263 1.18 -0.36 -5.78
CA ALA A 263 0.15 -0.64 -4.79
C ALA A 263 0.75 -1.17 -3.48
N ARG A 264 -0.04 -1.13 -2.44
CA ARG A 264 0.12 -1.95 -1.23
C ARG A 264 -1.14 -2.76 -1.01
N GLU A 265 -0.99 -4.00 -0.56
CA GLU A 265 -2.12 -4.89 -0.33
C GLU A 265 -1.86 -5.89 0.79
N ASN A 266 -2.93 -6.38 1.39
CA ASN A 266 -2.90 -7.47 2.35
C ASN A 266 -3.63 -8.68 1.77
N VAL A 267 -2.93 -9.81 1.76
CA VAL A 267 -3.44 -11.09 1.25
C VAL A 267 -3.64 -12.04 2.42
N VAL A 268 -4.78 -12.70 2.47
CA VAL A 268 -5.07 -13.73 3.46
C VAL A 268 -4.20 -14.95 3.18
N VAL A 269 -3.42 -15.40 4.15
CA VAL A 269 -2.63 -16.64 4.09
C VAL A 269 -3.34 -17.73 4.89
N GLU A 270 -3.64 -17.44 6.16
CA GLU A 270 -4.43 -18.31 7.03
C GLU A 270 -5.60 -17.50 7.59
N PRO A 271 -6.85 -17.87 7.32
CA PRO A 271 -8.01 -17.19 7.86
C PRO A 271 -8.00 -17.17 9.40
N GLY A 272 -8.35 -16.04 9.98
CA GLY A 272 -8.44 -15.86 11.43
C GLY A 272 -8.72 -14.41 11.80
N GLY A 273 -9.13 -14.15 13.04
CA GLY A 273 -9.40 -12.80 13.53
C GLY A 273 -10.35 -12.01 12.61
N LEU A 274 -9.94 -10.83 12.17
CA LEU A 274 -10.74 -9.96 11.30
C LEU A 274 -10.90 -10.48 9.87
N GLN A 275 -10.05 -11.40 9.45
CA GLN A 275 -10.04 -11.99 8.10
C GLN A 275 -10.58 -13.43 8.06
N ALA A 276 -11.24 -13.89 9.14
CA ALA A 276 -11.72 -15.26 9.27
C ALA A 276 -12.78 -15.67 8.23
N ALA A 277 -13.46 -14.70 7.63
CA ALA A 277 -14.49 -14.95 6.61
C ALA A 277 -13.95 -15.05 5.18
N PHE A 278 -12.64 -14.90 4.97
CA PHE A 278 -12.03 -14.85 3.64
C PHE A 278 -11.14 -16.06 3.39
N GLU A 279 -11.19 -16.56 2.16
CA GLU A 279 -10.37 -17.69 1.74
C GLU A 279 -8.89 -17.32 1.60
N PRO A 280 -7.96 -18.30 1.80
CA PRO A 280 -6.54 -18.10 1.49
C PRO A 280 -6.33 -17.59 0.06
N GLY A 281 -5.39 -16.65 -0.11
CA GLY A 281 -5.11 -16.01 -1.40
C GLY A 281 -5.99 -14.80 -1.72
N THR A 282 -6.99 -14.51 -0.90
CA THR A 282 -7.87 -13.34 -1.08
C THR A 282 -7.13 -12.05 -0.73
N VAL A 283 -7.19 -11.05 -1.63
CA VAL A 283 -6.78 -9.67 -1.31
C VAL A 283 -7.87 -9.04 -0.47
N TRP A 284 -7.60 -8.89 0.82
CA TRP A 284 -8.56 -8.36 1.79
C TRP A 284 -8.72 -6.84 1.69
N ASN A 285 -7.60 -6.14 1.59
CA ASN A 285 -7.59 -4.72 1.28
C ASN A 285 -6.39 -4.37 0.39
N SER A 286 -6.53 -3.30 -0.35
CA SER A 286 -5.46 -2.76 -1.17
C SER A 286 -5.60 -1.26 -1.32
N GLU A 287 -4.47 -0.61 -1.59
CA GLU A 287 -4.41 0.77 -2.02
C GLU A 287 -3.55 0.85 -3.28
N VAL A 288 -4.19 1.20 -4.38
CA VAL A 288 -3.53 1.35 -5.67
C VAL A 288 -3.09 2.80 -5.83
N VAL A 289 -1.80 3.03 -6.04
CA VAL A 289 -1.22 4.35 -6.24
C VAL A 289 -1.41 4.76 -7.68
N LEU A 290 -2.16 5.83 -7.92
CA LEU A 290 -2.34 6.42 -9.25
C LEU A 290 -1.32 7.53 -9.47
N GLU A 291 -1.04 8.33 -8.44
CA GLU A 291 -0.12 9.44 -8.48
C GLU A 291 0.53 9.67 -7.10
N ALA A 292 1.80 9.96 -7.07
CA ALA A 292 2.52 10.44 -5.90
C ALA A 292 3.68 11.32 -6.37
N GLY A 293 3.66 12.60 -6.03
CA GLY A 293 4.68 13.54 -6.50
C GLY A 293 4.44 14.98 -6.08
N TRP A 294 5.42 15.81 -6.36
CA TRP A 294 5.36 17.24 -6.13
C TRP A 294 4.56 17.95 -7.22
N THR A 295 3.76 18.92 -6.82
CA THR A 295 2.97 19.78 -7.72
C THR A 295 2.92 21.22 -7.19
N ASP A 296 2.78 22.18 -8.11
CA ASP A 296 2.49 23.58 -7.79
C ASP A 296 0.99 23.90 -7.93
N VAL A 297 0.18 22.87 -8.26
CA VAL A 297 -1.28 23.01 -8.36
C VAL A 297 -1.91 22.92 -6.98
N ALA A 298 -2.57 24.00 -6.58
CA ALA A 298 -3.26 24.10 -5.30
C ALA A 298 -4.49 23.17 -5.24
N PRO A 299 -4.84 22.66 -4.03
CA PRO A 299 -6.08 21.91 -3.82
C PRO A 299 -7.31 22.69 -4.27
N GLY A 300 -8.28 22.02 -4.87
CA GLY A 300 -9.57 22.60 -5.24
C GLY A 300 -9.67 23.27 -6.61
N ARG A 301 -8.63 23.13 -7.44
CA ARG A 301 -8.69 23.55 -8.86
C ARG A 301 -8.88 22.37 -9.80
#